data_945a79aff4f6a682fedc3f730ecea34a
#
_entry.id   945a79aff4f6a682fedc3f730ecea34a
#
_cell.length_a   1.000
_cell.length_b   1.000
_cell.length_c   1.000
_cell.angle_alpha   90.00
_cell.angle_beta   90.00
_cell.angle_gamma   90.00
#
_symmetry.space_group_name_H-M   'P 1'
#
loop_
_entity.id
_entity.type
_entity.pdbx_description
1 polymer ?
#
loop_
_entity_poly.entity_id
_entity_poly.type
_entity_poly.pdbx_seq_one_letter_code
_entity_poly.pdbx_strand_id
1 'polypeptide(L)'
;MKPCFQINSKKLEKELLFRDEEDYIYGVNTLALILLQFPGVVVYAFTLMSNHIHLLLGGPREQCEAYYDAVMHRLSLWLKRKYGLSGVVPYGPENREVVVVKGVDHFVIEVLYLLRNPFKAKICYPGDYPWSSVGMYFSRRGQWVGRKASTFTARELRRMLKTNVRIPGHWEIAENGRSFLTL
;
A
#
# COMPACT_ATOMS: atom_id res chain seq x y z
N MET A 1 -17.15 -4.95 -14.74
CA MET A 1 -15.94 -4.64 -13.93
C MET A 1 -16.14 -3.24 -13.35
N LYS A 2 -15.81 -3.02 -12.06
CA LYS A 2 -15.81 -1.66 -11.50
C LYS A 2 -14.84 -0.77 -12.31
N PRO A 3 -15.08 0.54 -12.40
CA PRO A 3 -14.07 1.46 -12.94
C PRO A 3 -12.72 1.21 -12.26
N CYS A 4 -11.64 1.20 -13.04
CA CYS A 4 -10.31 0.86 -12.56
C CYS A 4 -9.31 1.96 -12.93
N PHE A 5 -8.46 2.31 -11.98
CA PHE A 5 -7.48 3.39 -12.09
C PHE A 5 -6.13 2.93 -11.56
N GLN A 6 -5.07 3.19 -12.31
CA GLN A 6 -3.74 3.18 -11.75
C GLN A 6 -3.44 4.59 -11.23
N ILE A 7 -3.02 4.69 -9.99
CA ILE A 7 -2.62 5.95 -9.36
C ILE A 7 -1.18 5.82 -8.87
N ASN A 8 -0.33 6.69 -9.37
CA ASN A 8 1.08 6.73 -9.05
C ASN A 8 1.41 8.04 -8.32
N SER A 9 2.21 7.99 -7.27
CA SER A 9 2.82 9.20 -6.74
C SER A 9 3.94 9.68 -7.65
N LYS A 10 4.17 10.99 -7.71
CA LYS A 10 5.42 11.50 -8.26
C LYS A 10 6.60 10.99 -7.45
N LYS A 11 7.71 10.70 -8.13
CA LYS A 11 8.95 10.30 -7.46
C LYS A 11 9.52 11.47 -6.68
N LEU A 12 9.92 11.21 -5.45
CA LEU A 12 10.72 12.16 -4.70
C LEU A 12 12.15 12.13 -5.25
N GLU A 13 12.70 13.30 -5.58
CA GLU A 13 14.03 13.40 -6.18
C GLU A 13 15.15 13.28 -5.14
N LYS A 14 14.94 13.83 -3.94
CA LYS A 14 15.97 13.96 -2.90
C LYS A 14 15.66 13.20 -1.62
N GLU A 15 14.42 12.74 -1.46
CA GLU A 15 13.97 12.13 -0.21
C GLU A 15 13.36 10.75 -0.46
N LEU A 16 13.34 9.92 0.58
CA LEU A 16 12.75 8.60 0.55
C LEU A 16 11.47 8.57 1.38
N LEU A 17 10.44 7.92 0.84
CA LEU A 17 9.22 7.57 1.58
C LEU A 17 9.45 6.40 2.54
N PHE A 18 10.30 5.47 2.13
CA PHE A 18 10.60 4.26 2.88
C PHE A 18 12.12 4.08 2.94
N ARG A 19 12.68 4.21 4.15
CA ARG A 19 14.13 4.18 4.42
C ARG A 19 14.57 2.87 5.05
N ASP A 20 13.68 2.24 5.80
CA ASP A 20 13.92 0.98 6.48
C ASP A 20 12.68 0.08 6.47
N GLU A 21 12.81 -1.14 6.99
CA GLU A 21 11.73 -2.12 7.03
C GLU A 21 10.50 -1.61 7.79
N GLU A 22 10.70 -0.85 8.87
CA GLU A 22 9.59 -0.29 9.66
C GLU A 22 8.74 0.67 8.83
N ASP A 23 9.36 1.47 7.97
CA ASP A 23 8.65 2.38 7.06
C ASP A 23 7.77 1.61 6.07
N TYR A 24 8.31 0.54 5.48
CA TYR A 24 7.56 -0.30 4.56
C TYR A 24 6.40 -1.03 5.26
N ILE A 25 6.63 -1.57 6.46
CA ILE A 25 5.56 -2.17 7.28
C ILE A 25 4.48 -1.12 7.57
N TYR A 26 4.88 0.09 7.96
CA TYR A 26 3.95 1.19 8.17
C TYR A 26 3.18 1.55 6.90
N GLY A 27 3.85 1.54 5.74
CA GLY A 27 3.24 1.79 4.43
C GLY A 27 2.17 0.76 4.09
N VAL A 28 2.49 -0.54 4.17
CA VAL A 28 1.52 -1.62 3.92
C VAL A 28 0.34 -1.54 4.90
N ASN A 29 0.63 -1.33 6.19
CA ASN A 29 -0.42 -1.18 7.20
C ASN A 29 -1.28 0.07 6.94
N THR A 30 -0.69 1.14 6.39
CA THR A 30 -1.44 2.34 6.00
C THR A 30 -2.42 2.04 4.89
N LEU A 31 -2.03 1.31 3.85
CA LEU A 31 -2.95 0.89 2.78
C LEU A 31 -4.17 0.15 3.36
N ALA A 32 -3.92 -0.84 4.22
CA ALA A 32 -4.98 -1.63 4.84
C ALA A 32 -5.91 -0.80 5.75
N LEU A 33 -5.32 0.03 6.62
CA LEU A 33 -6.08 0.81 7.61
C LEU A 33 -6.96 1.90 6.96
N ILE A 34 -6.41 2.59 5.96
CA ILE A 34 -7.16 3.62 5.25
C ILE A 34 -8.29 2.99 4.43
N LEU A 35 -8.08 1.79 3.87
CA LEU A 35 -9.12 1.10 3.11
C LEU A 35 -10.41 0.85 3.92
N LEU A 36 -10.32 0.71 5.25
CA LEU A 36 -11.50 0.60 6.12
C LEU A 36 -12.43 1.82 6.07
N GLN A 37 -11.93 2.97 5.64
CA GLN A 37 -12.70 4.21 5.53
C GLN A 37 -13.33 4.38 4.13
N PHE A 38 -12.95 3.53 3.17
CA PHE A 38 -13.36 3.60 1.77
C PHE A 38 -13.97 2.28 1.28
N PRO A 39 -15.16 1.89 1.75
CA PRO A 39 -15.75 0.57 1.43
C PRO A 39 -16.09 0.39 -0.06
N GLY A 40 -16.13 1.48 -0.84
CA GLY A 40 -16.32 1.43 -2.30
C GLY A 40 -15.05 1.16 -3.09
N VAL A 41 -13.87 1.28 -2.45
CA VAL A 41 -12.57 1.09 -3.08
C VAL A 41 -12.08 -0.36 -2.91
N VAL A 42 -11.47 -0.88 -3.96
CA VAL A 42 -10.76 -2.17 -3.95
C VAL A 42 -9.32 -1.90 -4.37
N VAL A 43 -8.36 -2.46 -3.64
CA VAL A 43 -6.94 -2.43 -4.02
C VAL A 43 -6.63 -3.72 -4.76
N TYR A 44 -6.51 -3.64 -6.08
CA TYR A 44 -6.15 -4.80 -6.90
C TYR A 44 -4.65 -5.12 -6.84
N ALA A 45 -3.81 -4.10 -6.92
CA ALA A 45 -2.36 -4.28 -6.80
C ALA A 45 -1.70 -3.04 -6.21
N PHE A 46 -0.54 -3.24 -5.59
CA PHE A 46 0.31 -2.14 -5.12
C PHE A 46 1.79 -2.50 -5.21
N THR A 47 2.63 -1.47 -5.29
CA THR A 47 4.08 -1.58 -5.12
C THR A 47 4.59 -0.34 -4.39
N LEU A 48 5.24 -0.54 -3.26
CA LEU A 48 5.89 0.53 -2.49
C LEU A 48 7.36 0.57 -2.87
N MET A 49 7.76 1.59 -3.62
CA MET A 49 9.17 1.86 -3.95
C MET A 49 9.76 2.84 -2.93
N SER A 50 11.05 2.85 -2.77
CA SER A 50 11.71 3.69 -1.75
C SER A 50 11.31 5.17 -1.79
N ASN A 51 11.01 5.71 -2.96
CA ASN A 51 10.69 7.13 -3.16
C ASN A 51 9.36 7.42 -3.84
N HIS A 52 8.54 6.42 -4.10
CA HIS A 52 7.19 6.56 -4.70
C HIS A 52 6.35 5.31 -4.48
N ILE A 53 5.04 5.43 -4.74
CA ILE A 53 4.11 4.31 -4.66
C ILE A 53 3.32 4.16 -5.96
N HIS A 54 2.93 2.93 -6.26
CA HIS A 54 2.01 2.57 -7.33
C HIS A 54 0.82 1.82 -6.74
N LEU A 55 -0.40 2.25 -7.09
CA LEU A 55 -1.64 1.60 -6.70
C LEU A 55 -2.51 1.32 -7.92
N LEU A 56 -3.08 0.13 -8.00
CA LEU A 56 -4.14 -0.21 -8.95
C LEU A 56 -5.44 -0.39 -8.17
N LEU A 57 -6.38 0.52 -8.37
CA LEU A 57 -7.58 0.67 -7.56
C LEU A 57 -8.84 0.47 -8.40
N GLY A 58 -9.86 -0.16 -7.81
CA GLY A 58 -11.20 -0.26 -8.38
C GLY A 58 -12.22 0.47 -7.54
N GLY A 59 -13.16 1.17 -8.19
CA GLY A 59 -14.23 1.90 -7.51
C GLY A 59 -14.55 3.24 -8.19
N PRO A 60 -15.41 4.08 -7.57
CA PRO A 60 -15.63 5.44 -8.04
C PRO A 60 -14.32 6.24 -8.04
N ARG A 61 -14.06 7.00 -9.10
CA ARG A 61 -12.81 7.75 -9.28
C ARG A 61 -12.47 8.63 -8.09
N GLU A 62 -13.43 9.42 -7.64
CA GLU A 62 -13.26 10.35 -6.53
C GLU A 62 -12.88 9.63 -5.24
N GLN A 63 -13.46 8.44 -4.98
CA GLN A 63 -13.11 7.63 -3.82
C GLN A 63 -11.71 7.03 -3.94
N CYS A 64 -11.30 6.57 -5.13
CA CYS A 64 -9.95 6.08 -5.37
C CYS A 64 -8.89 7.18 -5.16
N GLU A 65 -9.16 8.37 -5.67
CA GLU A 65 -8.28 9.53 -5.49
C GLU A 65 -8.22 9.98 -4.03
N ALA A 66 -9.37 10.05 -3.33
CA ALA A 66 -9.44 10.40 -1.92
C ALA A 66 -8.75 9.35 -1.02
N TYR A 67 -8.88 8.06 -1.35
CA TYR A 67 -8.15 6.99 -0.68
C TYR A 67 -6.63 7.18 -0.83
N TYR A 68 -6.16 7.43 -2.05
CA TYR A 68 -4.75 7.71 -2.31
C TYR A 68 -4.25 8.91 -1.49
N ASP A 69 -4.96 10.04 -1.50
CA ASP A 69 -4.59 11.24 -0.75
C ASP A 69 -4.54 10.97 0.76
N ALA A 70 -5.48 10.21 1.31
CA ALA A 70 -5.48 9.81 2.72
C ALA A 70 -4.27 8.91 3.07
N VAL A 71 -3.88 8.00 2.18
CA VAL A 71 -2.67 7.18 2.32
C VAL A 71 -1.42 8.08 2.37
N MET A 72 -1.27 8.99 1.40
CA MET A 72 -0.12 9.89 1.33
C MET A 72 -0.06 10.85 2.51
N HIS A 73 -1.20 11.36 2.95
CA HIS A 73 -1.27 12.20 4.15
C HIS A 73 -0.78 11.44 5.40
N ARG A 74 -1.20 10.18 5.59
CA ARG A 74 -0.76 9.36 6.72
C ARG A 74 0.74 9.07 6.68
N LEU A 75 1.31 8.82 5.48
CA LEU A 75 2.75 8.67 5.29
C LEU A 75 3.50 9.96 5.62
N SER A 76 2.97 11.12 5.23
CA SER A 76 3.54 12.43 5.61
C SER A 76 3.63 12.62 7.13
N LEU A 77 2.57 12.27 7.85
CA LEU A 77 2.57 12.32 9.32
C LEU A 77 3.58 11.35 9.94
N TRP A 78 3.79 10.19 9.32
CA TRP A 78 4.80 9.22 9.74
C TRP A 78 6.21 9.78 9.59
N LEU A 79 6.56 10.31 8.41
CA LEU A 79 7.87 10.90 8.14
C LEU A 79 8.16 12.09 9.07
N LYS A 80 7.15 12.92 9.31
CA LYS A 80 7.26 14.03 10.28
C LYS A 80 7.57 13.52 11.68
N ARG A 81 6.86 12.47 12.14
CA ARG A 81 7.04 11.92 13.50
C ARG A 81 8.39 11.21 13.67
N LYS A 82 8.78 10.40 12.68
CA LYS A 82 9.97 9.54 12.78
C LYS A 82 11.26 10.27 12.48
N TYR A 83 11.23 11.20 11.51
CA TYR A 83 12.43 11.85 10.98
C TYR A 83 12.44 13.37 11.06
N GLY A 84 11.39 13.98 11.61
CA GLY A 84 11.25 15.43 11.64
C GLY A 84 10.94 16.08 10.27
N LEU A 85 10.69 15.25 9.24
CA LEU A 85 10.46 15.72 7.87
C LEU A 85 9.01 16.18 7.71
N SER A 86 8.80 17.45 7.39
CA SER A 86 7.49 18.02 7.08
C SER A 86 7.46 18.57 5.66
N GLY A 87 6.32 18.43 4.97
CA GLY A 87 6.17 18.92 3.60
C GLY A 87 6.89 18.09 2.52
N VAL A 88 7.52 16.96 2.90
CA VAL A 88 8.28 16.11 1.97
C VAL A 88 7.38 15.23 1.11
N VAL A 89 6.27 14.75 1.68
CA VAL A 89 5.31 13.91 0.94
C VAL A 89 4.27 14.81 0.29
N PRO A 90 4.36 15.02 -1.01
CA PRO A 90 3.34 15.74 -1.73
C PRO A 90 2.09 14.87 -1.90
N TYR A 91 0.95 15.39 -1.59
CA TYR A 91 -0.36 14.79 -1.85
C TYR A 91 -1.28 15.85 -2.47
N GLY A 92 -2.33 15.38 -3.15
CA GLY A 92 -3.21 16.25 -3.93
C GLY A 92 -3.09 16.00 -5.44
N PRO A 93 -3.99 16.59 -6.24
CA PRO A 93 -4.12 16.28 -7.68
C PRO A 93 -2.84 16.50 -8.48
N GLU A 94 -2.07 17.54 -8.14
CA GLU A 94 -0.84 17.93 -8.83
C GLU A 94 0.33 16.96 -8.57
N ASN A 95 0.21 16.12 -7.55
CA ASN A 95 1.29 15.25 -7.10
C ASN A 95 1.05 13.77 -7.41
N ARG A 96 0.00 13.48 -8.18
CA ARG A 96 -0.30 12.11 -8.63
C ARG A 96 -0.51 12.08 -10.15
N GLU A 97 -0.28 10.91 -10.70
CA GLU A 97 -0.67 10.54 -12.05
C GLU A 97 -1.80 9.53 -11.97
N VAL A 98 -2.86 9.74 -12.75
CA VAL A 98 -4.03 8.84 -12.79
C VAL A 98 -4.21 8.33 -14.20
N VAL A 99 -4.07 7.02 -14.39
CA VAL A 99 -4.32 6.32 -15.65
C VAL A 99 -5.64 5.57 -15.55
N VAL A 100 -6.54 5.81 -16.50
CA VAL A 100 -7.80 5.06 -16.61
C VAL A 100 -7.54 3.72 -17.27
N VAL A 101 -7.88 2.64 -16.57
CA VAL A 101 -7.67 1.28 -17.07
C VAL A 101 -8.92 0.79 -17.81
N LYS A 102 -8.75 0.44 -19.08
CA LYS A 102 -9.86 0.07 -19.99
C LYS A 102 -9.77 -1.40 -20.38
N GLY A 103 -10.72 -2.20 -19.90
CA GLY A 103 -10.80 -3.62 -20.26
C GLY A 103 -9.79 -4.52 -19.56
N VAL A 104 -9.90 -5.83 -19.82
CA VAL A 104 -9.14 -6.87 -19.12
C VAL A 104 -7.66 -6.84 -19.52
N ASP A 105 -7.38 -6.69 -20.80
CA ASP A 105 -5.99 -6.70 -21.30
C ASP A 105 -5.18 -5.55 -20.72
N HIS A 106 -5.77 -4.34 -20.69
CA HIS A 106 -5.13 -3.18 -20.07
C HIS A 106 -4.94 -3.40 -18.55
N PHE A 107 -5.92 -4.02 -17.88
CA PHE A 107 -5.79 -4.37 -16.46
C PHE A 107 -4.61 -5.32 -16.21
N VAL A 108 -4.46 -6.36 -17.00
CA VAL A 108 -3.33 -7.31 -16.89
C VAL A 108 -1.99 -6.60 -17.10
N ILE A 109 -1.92 -5.74 -18.12
CA ILE A 109 -0.72 -4.92 -18.39
C ILE A 109 -0.36 -4.07 -17.19
N GLU A 110 -1.33 -3.40 -16.57
CA GLU A 110 -1.07 -2.55 -15.40
C GLU A 110 -0.66 -3.34 -14.15
N VAL A 111 -1.26 -4.50 -13.89
CA VAL A 111 -0.79 -5.40 -12.82
C VAL A 111 0.67 -5.77 -13.05
N LEU A 112 1.01 -6.24 -14.25
CA LEU A 112 2.38 -6.61 -14.60
C LEU A 112 3.34 -5.42 -14.53
N TYR A 113 2.89 -4.23 -14.94
CA TYR A 113 3.68 -3.00 -14.84
C TYR A 113 4.03 -2.68 -13.38
N LEU A 114 3.06 -2.71 -12.47
CA LEU A 114 3.29 -2.45 -11.06
C LEU A 114 4.29 -3.46 -10.46
N LEU A 115 4.07 -4.74 -10.70
CA LEU A 115 4.88 -5.80 -10.11
C LEU A 115 6.31 -5.86 -10.67
N ARG A 116 6.55 -5.31 -11.87
CA ARG A 116 7.88 -5.21 -12.50
C ARG A 116 8.73 -4.05 -12.01
N ASN A 117 8.17 -3.06 -11.30
CA ASN A 117 8.91 -1.87 -10.90
C ASN A 117 10.21 -2.16 -10.13
N PRO A 118 10.24 -3.09 -9.14
CA PRO A 118 11.48 -3.45 -8.44
C PRO A 118 12.56 -4.02 -9.37
N PHE A 119 12.17 -4.83 -10.35
CA PHE A 119 13.10 -5.39 -11.34
C PHE A 119 13.65 -4.30 -12.28
N LYS A 120 12.80 -3.39 -12.77
CA LYS A 120 13.24 -2.24 -13.57
C LYS A 120 14.22 -1.34 -12.80
N ALA A 121 14.02 -1.21 -11.49
CA ALA A 121 14.92 -0.48 -10.60
C ALA A 121 16.17 -1.28 -10.20
N LYS A 122 16.38 -2.49 -10.74
CA LYS A 122 17.50 -3.39 -10.44
C LYS A 122 17.61 -3.75 -8.95
N ILE A 123 16.49 -3.84 -8.24
CA ILE A 123 16.46 -4.17 -6.80
C ILE A 123 16.45 -5.69 -6.63
N CYS A 124 15.46 -6.37 -7.21
CA CYS A 124 15.28 -7.82 -7.14
C CYS A 124 14.33 -8.31 -8.23
N TYR A 125 14.16 -9.64 -8.33
CA TYR A 125 13.09 -10.20 -9.16
C TYR A 125 11.71 -9.87 -8.58
N PRO A 126 10.66 -9.76 -9.44
CA PRO A 126 9.32 -9.39 -8.98
C PRO A 126 8.78 -10.28 -7.87
N GLY A 127 9.03 -11.60 -7.94
CA GLY A 127 8.59 -12.56 -6.93
C GLY A 127 9.23 -12.40 -5.54
N ASP A 128 10.39 -11.75 -5.48
CA ASP A 128 11.21 -11.61 -4.28
C ASP A 128 10.99 -10.26 -3.57
N TYR A 129 10.19 -9.36 -4.16
CA TYR A 129 9.95 -8.04 -3.57
C TYR A 129 8.82 -8.05 -2.54
N PRO A 130 9.14 -7.94 -1.24
CA PRO A 130 8.15 -8.13 -0.18
C PRO A 130 7.15 -6.97 -0.04
N TRP A 131 7.45 -5.80 -0.63
CA TRP A 131 6.69 -4.56 -0.47
C TRP A 131 5.76 -4.28 -1.64
N SER A 132 5.24 -5.36 -2.22
CA SER A 132 4.23 -5.32 -3.28
C SER A 132 3.17 -6.40 -3.05
N SER A 133 2.11 -6.34 -3.85
CA SER A 133 1.07 -7.37 -3.86
C SER A 133 1.46 -8.65 -4.61
N VAL A 134 2.70 -8.76 -5.10
CA VAL A 134 3.16 -9.93 -5.85
C VAL A 134 2.95 -11.24 -5.10
N GLY A 135 3.23 -11.26 -3.80
CA GLY A 135 3.03 -12.41 -2.94
C GLY A 135 1.57 -12.85 -2.81
N MET A 136 0.60 -11.94 -3.02
CA MET A 136 -0.82 -12.25 -2.99
C MET A 136 -1.27 -12.99 -4.25
N TYR A 137 -0.62 -12.71 -5.40
CA TYR A 137 -0.95 -13.34 -6.69
C TYR A 137 -0.17 -14.63 -6.93
N PHE A 138 1.09 -14.70 -6.49
CA PHE A 138 2.03 -15.73 -6.91
C PHE A 138 2.68 -16.52 -5.76
N SER A 139 2.38 -16.19 -4.49
CA SER A 139 2.91 -16.99 -3.38
C SER A 139 2.25 -18.35 -3.33
N ARG A 140 3.06 -19.39 -3.07
CA ARG A 140 2.51 -20.68 -2.64
C ARG A 140 1.90 -20.49 -1.25
N ARG A 141 0.62 -20.84 -1.08
CA ARG A 141 -0.05 -20.89 0.23
C ARG A 141 0.81 -21.72 1.18
N GLY A 142 1.49 -21.13 2.13
CA GLY A 142 2.39 -21.80 3.06
C GLY A 142 3.62 -20.99 3.46
N GLN A 143 3.93 -19.92 2.74
CA GLN A 143 5.03 -19.02 3.11
C GLN A 143 4.61 -17.87 4.05
N TRP A 144 3.31 -17.75 4.33
CA TRP A 144 2.77 -16.68 5.15
C TRP A 144 2.35 -17.22 6.51
N VAL A 145 3.16 -16.95 7.53
CA VAL A 145 2.79 -17.25 8.93
C VAL A 145 2.26 -15.96 9.54
N GLY A 146 0.94 -15.82 9.55
CA GLY A 146 0.24 -14.73 10.21
C GLY A 146 -0.71 -15.26 11.28
N ARG A 147 -1.02 -14.43 12.25
CA ARG A 147 -2.07 -14.69 13.25
C ARG A 147 -3.25 -13.77 13.00
N LYS A 148 -4.47 -14.26 13.21
CA LYS A 148 -5.68 -13.43 13.10
C LYS A 148 -5.64 -12.31 14.13
N ALA A 149 -6.11 -11.13 13.75
CA ALA A 149 -6.16 -9.97 14.64
C ALA A 149 -6.97 -10.24 15.92
N SER A 150 -7.96 -11.14 15.86
CA SER A 150 -8.74 -11.57 17.04
C SER A 150 -7.92 -12.27 18.13
N THR A 151 -6.72 -12.73 17.83
CA THR A 151 -5.81 -13.36 18.81
C THR A 151 -4.96 -12.36 19.58
N PHE A 152 -5.00 -11.09 19.20
CA PHE A 152 -4.27 -10.01 19.86
C PHE A 152 -5.21 -9.14 20.69
N THR A 153 -4.71 -8.59 21.79
CA THR A 153 -5.42 -7.55 22.52
C THR A 153 -5.49 -6.24 21.72
N ALA A 154 -6.49 -5.41 22.02
CA ALA A 154 -6.61 -4.09 21.40
C ALA A 154 -5.36 -3.21 21.63
N ARG A 155 -4.67 -3.38 22.77
CA ARG A 155 -3.42 -2.66 23.09
C ARG A 155 -2.27 -3.10 22.20
N GLU A 156 -2.13 -4.41 21.96
CA GLU A 156 -1.11 -4.96 21.06
C GLU A 156 -1.34 -4.49 19.63
N LEU A 157 -2.57 -4.58 19.12
CA LEU A 157 -2.92 -4.09 17.78
C LEU A 157 -2.62 -2.60 17.61
N ARG A 158 -2.98 -1.75 18.60
CA ARG A 158 -2.67 -0.32 18.56
C ARG A 158 -1.18 -0.05 18.47
N ARG A 159 -0.38 -0.82 19.20
CA ARG A 159 1.09 -0.69 19.20
C ARG A 159 1.67 -1.14 17.87
N MET A 160 1.28 -2.33 17.39
CA MET A 160 1.81 -2.94 16.16
C MET A 160 1.45 -2.12 14.92
N LEU A 161 0.18 -1.71 14.80
CA LEU A 161 -0.34 -1.01 13.63
C LEU A 161 -0.30 0.53 13.77
N LYS A 162 0.15 1.02 14.93
CA LYS A 162 0.24 2.46 15.26
C LYS A 162 -1.07 3.21 14.95
N THR A 163 -2.20 2.63 15.39
CA THR A 163 -3.56 3.12 15.09
C THR A 163 -4.50 2.91 16.28
N ASN A 164 -5.54 3.76 16.34
CA ASN A 164 -6.66 3.60 17.26
C ASN A 164 -7.93 3.04 16.56
N VAL A 165 -7.85 2.78 15.26
CA VAL A 165 -8.97 2.22 14.49
C VAL A 165 -9.25 0.80 14.96
N ARG A 166 -10.54 0.43 15.03
CA ARG A 166 -10.94 -0.95 15.33
C ARG A 166 -10.56 -1.85 14.15
N ILE A 167 -9.73 -2.85 14.44
CA ILE A 167 -9.23 -3.79 13.42
C ILE A 167 -10.21 -4.95 13.29
N PRO A 168 -10.59 -5.34 12.05
CA PRO A 168 -11.40 -6.53 11.81
C PRO A 168 -10.70 -7.79 12.33
N GLY A 169 -11.45 -8.65 13.05
CA GLY A 169 -10.89 -9.84 13.70
C GLY A 169 -10.35 -10.89 12.72
N HIS A 170 -10.79 -10.87 11.46
CA HIS A 170 -10.34 -11.77 10.41
C HIS A 170 -9.02 -11.37 9.74
N TRP A 171 -8.53 -10.16 9.99
CA TRP A 171 -7.24 -9.72 9.44
C TRP A 171 -6.12 -10.63 9.97
N GLU A 172 -5.14 -10.86 9.11
CA GLU A 172 -3.93 -11.58 9.47
C GLU A 172 -2.77 -10.61 9.64
N ILE A 173 -1.98 -10.84 10.68
CA ILE A 173 -0.85 -9.99 11.05
C ILE A 173 0.37 -10.89 11.26
N ALA A 174 1.44 -10.62 10.52
CA ALA A 174 2.71 -11.32 10.65
C ALA A 174 3.41 -10.96 11.98
N GLU A 175 4.41 -11.75 12.36
CA GLU A 175 5.17 -11.52 13.59
C GLU A 175 5.86 -10.15 13.63
N ASN A 176 6.29 -9.64 12.49
CA ASN A 176 6.89 -8.31 12.38
C ASN A 176 5.86 -7.15 12.42
N GLY A 177 4.57 -7.43 12.62
CA GLY A 177 3.51 -6.44 12.70
C GLY A 177 2.94 -5.99 11.35
N ARG A 178 3.36 -6.62 10.23
CA ARG A 178 2.80 -6.36 8.90
C ARG A 178 1.42 -6.98 8.79
N SER A 179 0.40 -6.17 8.50
CA SER A 179 -0.93 -6.67 8.14
C SER A 179 -0.94 -7.14 6.68
N PHE A 180 -1.79 -8.12 6.40
CA PHE A 180 -2.05 -8.57 5.04
C PHE A 180 -3.32 -7.88 4.54
N LEU A 181 -3.21 -7.17 3.41
CA LEU A 181 -4.37 -6.77 2.63
C LEU A 181 -4.99 -8.06 2.09
N THR A 182 -6.15 -8.42 2.60
CA THR A 182 -7.03 -9.38 1.92
C THR A 182 -7.62 -8.66 0.71
N LEU A 183 -7.20 -9.07 -0.48
CA LEU A 183 -7.79 -8.63 -1.75
C LEU A 183 -9.17 -9.24 -1.94
#